data_4c92d7a7da54e4af66061bda63076b4d
#
_entry.id   4c92d7a7da54e4af66061bda63076b4d
#
_cell.length_a   1.000
_cell.length_b   1.000
_cell.length_c   1.000
_cell.angle_alpha   90.00
_cell.angle_beta   90.00
_cell.angle_gamma   90.00
#
_symmetry.space_group_name_H-M   'P 1'
#
loop_
_entity.id
_entity.type
_entity.pdbx_description
1 polymer ?
#
loop_
_entity_poly.entity_id
_entity_poly.type
_entity_poly.pdbx_seq_one_letter_code
_entity_poly.pdbx_strand_id
1 'polypeptide(L)'
;MPMFANGTQLDEVNVLASAASWAWPEALRRLFQPRGVNLMVAEDANDFVHIIGRTRIHTTIVDMDSERSNGLATIKIIRMDYPLVPCILLTSRVDPDVLGKALQLDVFGVIDKPVKMEILQQLLDRIFLKKYNSRLFAS
;
A
#
# COMPACT_ATOMS: atom_id res chain seq x y z
N MET A 1 -0.35 -27.29 15.23
CA MET A 1 -0.51 -26.61 14.63
C MET A 1 -1.14 -26.52 13.75
N PRO A 2 -1.55 -26.10 13.58
CA PRO A 2 -2.27 -26.18 12.63
C PRO A 2 -2.07 -25.73 11.55
N MET A 3 -2.15 -25.91 11.07
CA MET A 3 -2.09 -25.61 10.15
C MET A 3 -2.69 -24.98 9.51
N PHE A 4 -2.60 -24.56 9.12
CA PHE A 4 -2.98 -23.92 8.43
C PHE A 4 -3.15 -24.06 7.38
N ALA A 5 -3.50 -24.42 7.50
CA ALA A 5 -3.80 -24.94 6.31
C ALA A 5 -3.98 -24.03 5.22
N ASN A 6 -4.36 -23.54 4.68
CA ASN A 6 -4.56 -22.74 3.50
C ASN A 6 -3.63 -21.59 3.35
N GLY A 7 -2.59 -21.51 4.15
CA GLY A 7 -1.65 -20.41 4.06
C GLY A 7 -2.28 -19.03 4.20
N THR A 8 -3.47 -18.98 4.75
CA THR A 8 -4.17 -17.72 4.87
C THR A 8 -3.82 -16.95 6.12
N GLN A 9 -3.13 -17.59 7.04
CA GLN A 9 -2.75 -16.95 8.28
C GLN A 9 -1.38 -16.32 8.13
N LEU A 10 -1.31 -15.02 8.37
CA LEU A 10 -0.07 -14.27 8.32
C LEU A 10 0.33 -13.91 9.75
N ASP A 11 1.61 -14.13 10.09
CA ASP A 11 2.10 -13.88 11.44
C ASP A 11 2.10 -12.41 11.78
N GLU A 12 2.64 -11.61 10.88
CA GLU A 12 2.72 -10.18 11.07
C GLU A 12 2.46 -9.51 9.73
N VAL A 13 1.53 -8.59 9.71
CA VAL A 13 1.17 -7.90 8.49
C VAL A 13 1.51 -6.43 8.61
N ASN A 14 2.33 -5.94 7.69
CA ASN A 14 2.80 -4.58 7.68
C ASN A 14 2.41 -3.88 6.40
N VAL A 15 1.83 -2.70 6.53
CA VAL A 15 1.51 -1.81 5.42
C VAL A 15 2.31 -0.54 5.60
N LEU A 16 2.99 -0.13 4.55
CA LEU A 16 3.81 1.08 4.56
C LEU A 16 3.17 2.15 3.71
N ALA A 17 2.92 3.31 4.28
CA ALA A 17 2.24 4.40 3.60
C ALA A 17 3.08 5.68 3.63
N SER A 18 2.87 6.53 2.63
CA SER A 18 3.49 7.85 2.58
C SER A 18 2.98 8.73 3.72
N ALA A 19 3.90 9.47 4.33
CA ALA A 19 3.55 10.55 5.24
C ALA A 19 3.13 11.75 4.40
N ALA A 20 1.88 11.82 4.06
CA ALA A 20 1.35 12.95 3.32
C ALA A 20 0.52 13.81 4.25
N SER A 21 0.31 15.06 3.86
CA SER A 21 -0.55 15.95 4.60
C SER A 21 -2.02 15.64 4.33
N TRP A 22 -2.36 14.38 4.52
CA TRP A 22 -3.73 13.93 4.33
C TRP A 22 -4.34 13.64 5.69
N ALA A 23 -5.57 14.04 5.84
CA ALA A 23 -6.24 14.00 7.13
C ALA A 23 -6.76 12.61 7.49
N TRP A 24 -6.23 11.56 6.87
CA TRP A 24 -6.80 10.23 7.02
C TRP A 24 -5.96 9.17 7.74
N PRO A 25 -4.79 9.49 8.31
CA PRO A 25 -4.06 8.46 9.08
C PRO A 25 -4.88 7.83 10.20
N GLU A 26 -5.75 8.61 10.83
CA GLU A 26 -6.63 8.09 11.87
C GLU A 26 -7.64 7.08 11.31
N ALA A 27 -8.17 7.36 10.12
CA ALA A 27 -9.08 6.43 9.46
C ALA A 27 -8.38 5.13 9.08
N LEU A 28 -7.12 5.21 8.65
CA LEU A 28 -6.32 4.02 8.39
C LEU A 28 -6.10 3.18 9.64
N ARG A 29 -5.81 3.84 10.75
CA ARG A 29 -5.65 3.11 12.01
C ARG A 29 -6.91 2.38 12.39
N ARG A 30 -8.06 2.99 12.20
CA ARG A 30 -9.34 2.34 12.46
C ARG A 30 -9.59 1.14 11.56
N LEU A 31 -9.10 1.20 10.33
CA LEU A 31 -9.21 0.09 9.40
C LEU A 31 -8.25 -1.04 9.78
N PHE A 32 -7.03 -0.71 10.16
CA PHE A 32 -5.95 -1.67 10.34
C PHE A 32 -5.89 -2.28 11.74
N GLN A 33 -6.08 -1.46 12.76
CA GLN A 33 -5.88 -1.89 14.13
C GLN A 33 -6.75 -3.08 14.55
N PRO A 34 -8.06 -3.07 14.25
CA PRO A 34 -8.89 -4.23 14.60
C PRO A 34 -8.48 -5.51 13.88
N ARG A 35 -7.76 -5.39 12.77
CA ARG A 35 -7.30 -6.55 11.98
C ARG A 35 -5.89 -6.98 12.34
N GLY A 36 -5.28 -6.32 13.31
CA GLY A 36 -3.91 -6.64 13.71
C GLY A 36 -2.87 -6.28 12.68
N VAL A 37 -3.17 -5.31 11.81
CA VAL A 37 -2.24 -4.85 10.77
C VAL A 37 -1.45 -3.66 11.29
N ASN A 38 -0.13 -3.73 11.12
CA ASN A 38 0.75 -2.63 11.50
C ASN A 38 0.82 -1.61 10.37
N LEU A 39 0.57 -0.36 10.70
CA LEU A 39 0.75 0.74 9.76
C LEU A 39 2.07 1.43 10.06
N MET A 40 2.93 1.49 9.06
CA MET A 40 4.18 2.23 9.11
C MET A 40 4.08 3.39 8.15
N VAL A 41 4.74 4.50 8.48
CA VAL A 41 4.67 5.72 7.69
C VAL A 41 6.09 6.14 7.29
N ALA A 42 6.29 6.36 6.00
CA ALA A 42 7.55 6.82 5.45
C ALA A 42 7.46 8.31 5.11
N GLU A 43 8.47 9.07 5.51
CA GLU A 43 8.49 10.52 5.31
C GLU A 43 8.86 10.91 3.88
N ASP A 44 9.69 10.11 3.22
CA ASP A 44 10.14 10.38 1.86
C ASP A 44 10.55 9.07 1.18
N ALA A 45 11.05 9.16 -0.05
CA ALA A 45 11.46 7.99 -0.84
C ALA A 45 12.58 7.21 -0.16
N ASN A 46 13.55 7.90 0.43
CA ASN A 46 14.65 7.23 1.12
C ASN A 46 14.14 6.43 2.31
N ASP A 47 13.18 6.99 3.03
CA ASP A 47 12.57 6.33 4.17
C ASP A 47 11.81 5.07 3.73
N PHE A 48 11.10 5.14 2.60
CA PHE A 48 10.45 3.96 2.03
C PHE A 48 11.45 2.84 1.80
N VAL A 49 12.53 3.14 1.11
CA VAL A 49 13.55 2.13 0.78
C VAL A 49 14.16 1.56 2.05
N HIS A 50 14.43 2.42 3.02
CA HIS A 50 15.03 2.00 4.28
C HIS A 50 14.12 1.04 5.06
N ILE A 51 12.84 1.38 5.16
CA ILE A 51 11.88 0.55 5.90
C ILE A 51 11.65 -0.78 5.18
N ILE A 52 11.48 -0.75 3.87
CA ILE A 52 11.26 -1.99 3.09
C ILE A 52 12.47 -2.92 3.22
N GLY A 53 13.67 -2.35 3.27
CA GLY A 53 14.88 -3.16 3.40
C GLY A 53 15.06 -3.82 4.75
N ARG A 54 14.35 -3.36 5.77
CA ARG A 54 14.49 -3.86 7.14
C ARG A 54 13.29 -4.63 7.64
N THR A 55 12.13 -4.40 7.05
CA THR A 55 10.86 -4.94 7.55
C THR A 55 10.12 -5.56 6.39
N ARG A 56 9.52 -6.71 6.63
CA ARG A 56 8.71 -7.33 5.61
C ARG A 56 7.44 -6.52 5.41
N ILE A 57 7.31 -5.90 4.25
CA ILE A 57 6.16 -5.08 3.89
C ILE A 57 5.26 -5.87 2.94
N HIS A 58 3.98 -5.93 3.25
CA HIS A 58 3.01 -6.68 2.47
C HIS A 58 2.35 -5.82 1.39
N THR A 59 2.22 -4.52 1.63
CA THR A 59 1.62 -3.60 0.67
C THR A 59 2.13 -2.19 0.96
N THR A 60 2.29 -1.40 -0.10
CA THR A 60 2.64 0.01 0.04
C THR A 60 1.51 0.88 -0.47
N ILE A 61 1.31 2.03 0.17
CA ILE A 61 0.37 3.06 -0.25
C ILE A 61 1.17 4.33 -0.48
N VAL A 62 1.32 4.71 -1.74
CA VAL A 62 2.22 5.79 -2.13
C VAL A 62 1.41 6.99 -2.59
N ASP A 63 1.68 8.15 -2.01
CA ASP A 63 1.03 9.39 -2.37
C ASP A 63 1.80 10.04 -3.53
N MET A 64 1.11 10.25 -4.65
CA MET A 64 1.66 10.91 -5.82
C MET A 64 2.00 12.37 -5.56
N ASP A 65 1.24 13.02 -4.71
CA ASP A 65 1.29 14.46 -4.52
C ASP A 65 2.13 14.91 -3.33
N SER A 66 2.99 14.04 -2.82
CA SER A 66 3.85 14.38 -1.69
C SER A 66 4.85 15.46 -2.09
N GLU A 67 5.01 16.46 -1.23
CA GLU A 67 5.95 17.55 -1.46
C GLU A 67 7.40 17.08 -1.46
N ARG A 68 7.70 16.00 -0.74
CA ARG A 68 9.06 15.53 -0.53
C ARG A 68 9.48 14.43 -1.47
N SER A 69 8.54 13.83 -2.17
CA SER A 69 8.87 12.74 -3.07
C SER A 69 7.86 12.67 -4.20
N ASN A 70 8.34 12.27 -5.36
CA ASN A 70 7.49 11.94 -6.48
C ASN A 70 7.03 10.50 -6.28
N GLY A 71 5.72 10.31 -6.16
CA GLY A 71 5.16 8.98 -5.90
C GLY A 71 5.52 7.95 -6.96
N LEU A 72 5.52 8.34 -8.23
CA LEU A 72 5.89 7.42 -9.31
C LEU A 72 7.36 7.03 -9.24
N ALA A 73 8.24 7.98 -8.90
CA ALA A 73 9.66 7.69 -8.73
C ALA A 73 9.88 6.74 -7.55
N THR A 74 9.14 6.93 -6.47
CA THR A 74 9.20 6.03 -5.31
C THR A 74 8.79 4.62 -5.70
N ILE A 75 7.69 4.48 -6.43
CA ILE A 75 7.22 3.16 -6.88
C ILE A 75 8.23 2.52 -7.81
N LYS A 76 8.86 3.31 -8.68
CA LYS A 76 9.88 2.79 -9.58
C LYS A 76 11.03 2.16 -8.80
N ILE A 77 11.49 2.81 -7.75
CA ILE A 77 12.55 2.26 -6.91
C ILE A 77 12.08 0.97 -6.24
N ILE A 78 10.86 0.97 -5.71
CA ILE A 78 10.30 -0.23 -5.10
C ILE A 78 10.25 -1.38 -6.10
N ARG A 79 9.81 -1.12 -7.33
CA ARG A 79 9.72 -2.15 -8.36
C ARG A 79 11.07 -2.72 -8.76
N MET A 80 12.12 -1.89 -8.75
CA MET A 80 13.45 -2.35 -9.11
C MET A 80 14.01 -3.32 -8.09
N ASP A 81 13.83 -3.02 -6.82
CA ASP A 81 14.46 -3.78 -5.74
C ASP A 81 13.52 -4.78 -5.07
N TYR A 82 12.22 -4.52 -5.10
CA TYR A 82 11.20 -5.35 -4.43
C TYR A 82 10.02 -5.56 -5.36
N PRO A 83 10.21 -6.29 -6.48
CA PRO A 83 9.19 -6.35 -7.53
C PRO A 83 7.89 -7.05 -7.14
N LEU A 84 7.89 -7.81 -6.05
CA LEU A 84 6.71 -8.55 -5.63
C LEU A 84 5.81 -7.78 -4.66
N VAL A 85 6.26 -6.64 -4.16
CA VAL A 85 5.47 -5.86 -3.19
C VAL A 85 4.38 -5.09 -3.95
N PRO A 86 3.11 -5.33 -3.63
CA PRO A 86 2.03 -4.58 -4.27
C PRO A 86 2.05 -3.12 -3.87
N CYS A 87 1.76 -2.25 -4.82
CA CYS A 87 1.72 -0.80 -4.58
C CYS A 87 0.35 -0.23 -4.96
N ILE A 88 -0.18 0.62 -4.11
CA ILE A 88 -1.36 1.44 -4.37
C ILE A 88 -0.87 2.88 -4.54
N LEU A 89 -1.33 3.54 -5.58
CA LEU A 89 -1.02 4.95 -5.82
C LEU A 89 -2.21 5.82 -5.48
N LEU A 90 -1.99 6.86 -4.67
CA LEU A 90 -3.00 7.87 -4.38
C LEU A 90 -2.67 9.12 -5.16
N THR A 91 -3.66 9.71 -5.82
CA THR A 91 -3.43 10.93 -6.60
C THR A 91 -4.66 11.82 -6.61
N SER A 92 -4.45 13.13 -6.62
CA SER A 92 -5.54 14.09 -6.81
C SER A 92 -5.83 14.31 -8.30
N ARG A 93 -5.01 13.75 -9.18
CA ARG A 93 -5.18 13.88 -10.63
C ARG A 93 -5.10 12.52 -11.29
N VAL A 94 -6.25 11.94 -11.54
CA VAL A 94 -6.31 10.69 -12.30
C VAL A 94 -6.49 11.09 -13.76
N ASP A 95 -5.38 11.23 -14.47
CA ASP A 95 -5.41 11.55 -15.90
C ASP A 95 -4.70 10.43 -16.69
N PRO A 96 -4.84 10.42 -18.04
CA PRO A 96 -4.28 9.34 -18.84
C PRO A 96 -2.77 9.19 -18.70
N ASP A 97 -2.04 10.28 -18.48
CA ASP A 97 -0.58 10.21 -18.33
C ASP A 97 -0.20 9.50 -17.04
N VAL A 98 -0.82 9.86 -15.93
CA VAL A 98 -0.60 9.23 -14.64
C VAL A 98 -0.99 7.75 -14.70
N LEU A 99 -2.16 7.46 -15.27
CA LEU A 99 -2.63 6.08 -15.38
C LEU A 99 -1.70 5.23 -16.24
N GLY A 100 -1.19 5.79 -17.34
CA GLY A 100 -0.26 5.08 -18.20
C GLY A 100 1.04 4.74 -17.49
N LYS A 101 1.59 5.69 -16.75
CA LYS A 101 2.82 5.47 -15.99
C LYS A 101 2.63 4.47 -14.87
N ALA A 102 1.49 4.56 -14.16
CA ALA A 102 1.16 3.62 -13.10
C ALA A 102 1.04 2.20 -13.65
N LEU A 103 0.43 2.05 -14.81
CA LEU A 103 0.29 0.76 -15.47
C LEU A 103 1.66 0.18 -15.83
N GLN A 104 2.56 1.00 -16.36
CA GLN A 104 3.92 0.56 -16.69
C GLN A 104 4.68 0.09 -15.47
N LEU A 105 4.41 0.67 -14.30
CA LEU A 105 5.05 0.30 -13.05
C LEU A 105 4.32 -0.82 -12.31
N ASP A 106 3.32 -1.40 -12.94
CA ASP A 106 2.55 -2.52 -12.39
C ASP A 106 1.94 -2.18 -11.02
N VAL A 107 1.42 -0.98 -10.88
CA VAL A 107 0.69 -0.55 -9.70
C VAL A 107 -0.58 -1.38 -9.60
N PHE A 108 -0.89 -1.89 -8.42
CA PHE A 108 -2.07 -2.72 -8.24
C PHE A 108 -3.37 -1.92 -8.42
N GLY A 109 -3.37 -0.69 -7.97
CA GLY A 109 -4.51 0.18 -8.15
C GLY A 109 -4.15 1.64 -7.94
N VAL A 110 -4.97 2.51 -8.52
CA VAL A 110 -4.86 3.96 -8.37
C VAL A 110 -6.13 4.45 -7.71
N ILE A 111 -5.99 5.20 -6.64
CA ILE A 111 -7.13 5.76 -5.92
C ILE A 111 -7.11 7.27 -6.01
N ASP A 112 -8.26 7.81 -6.37
CA ASP A 112 -8.47 9.24 -6.47
C ASP A 112 -8.65 9.84 -5.08
N LYS A 113 -8.06 11.01 -4.86
CA LYS A 113 -8.27 11.75 -3.62
C LYS A 113 -9.49 12.65 -3.74
N PRO A 114 -10.25 12.85 -2.69
CA PRO A 114 -10.06 12.32 -1.33
C PRO A 114 -10.37 10.83 -1.25
N VAL A 115 -9.56 10.14 -0.46
CA VAL A 115 -9.63 8.68 -0.36
C VAL A 115 -10.88 8.26 0.42
N LYS A 116 -11.67 7.39 -0.18
CA LYS A 116 -12.81 6.77 0.49
C LYS A 116 -12.35 5.46 1.10
N MET A 117 -12.55 5.29 2.41
CA MET A 117 -12.07 4.12 3.12
C MET A 117 -12.65 2.82 2.58
N GLU A 118 -13.88 2.86 2.12
CA GLU A 118 -14.52 1.68 1.51
C GLU A 118 -13.79 1.22 0.26
N ILE A 119 -13.37 2.17 -0.56
CA ILE A 119 -12.63 1.87 -1.80
C ILE A 119 -11.25 1.31 -1.46
N LEU A 120 -10.58 1.92 -0.49
CA LEU A 120 -9.28 1.43 -0.05
C LEU A 120 -9.38 0.03 0.54
N GLN A 121 -10.38 -0.22 1.38
CA GLN A 121 -10.59 -1.54 1.96
C GLN A 121 -10.84 -2.60 0.88
N GLN A 122 -11.67 -2.29 -0.11
CA GLN A 122 -11.94 -3.21 -1.20
C GLN A 122 -10.66 -3.55 -1.97
N LEU A 123 -9.84 -2.54 -2.23
CA LEU A 123 -8.59 -2.76 -2.94
C LEU A 123 -7.61 -3.59 -2.12
N LEU A 124 -7.51 -3.31 -0.83
CA LEU A 124 -6.68 -4.10 0.08
C LEU A 124 -7.16 -5.54 0.17
N ASP A 125 -8.47 -5.75 0.21
CA ASP A 125 -9.03 -7.11 0.20
C ASP A 125 -8.60 -7.86 -1.06
N ARG A 126 -8.68 -7.22 -2.21
CA ARG A 126 -8.27 -7.85 -3.47
C ARG A 126 -6.78 -8.16 -3.50
N ILE A 127 -5.95 -7.24 -3.00
CA ILE A 127 -4.50 -7.47 -2.92
C ILE A 127 -4.21 -8.67 -2.02
N PHE A 128 -4.77 -8.69 -0.82
CA PHE A 128 -4.46 -9.74 0.14
C PHE A 128 -5.01 -11.09 -0.30
N LEU A 129 -6.17 -11.10 -0.93
CA LEU A 129 -6.72 -12.33 -1.46
C LEU A 129 -5.84 -12.87 -2.60
N LYS A 130 -5.45 -12.01 -3.52
CA LYS A 130 -4.68 -12.41 -4.70
C LYS A 130 -3.24 -12.76 -4.38
N LYS A 131 -2.57 -11.98 -3.54
CA LYS A 131 -1.14 -12.13 -3.28
C LYS A 131 -0.83 -13.02 -2.09
N TYR A 132 -1.71 -13.07 -1.11
CA TYR A 132 -1.44 -13.77 0.14
C TYR A 132 -2.51 -14.82 0.49
N ASN A 133 -3.48 -14.99 -0.35
CA ASN A 133 -4.62 -15.89 -0.10
C ASN A 133 -5.24 -15.63 1.28
N SER A 134 -5.41 -14.36 1.61
CA SER A 134 -5.91 -13.92 2.91
C SER A 134 -7.15 -13.06 2.75
N ARG A 135 -8.14 -13.30 3.62
CA ARG A 135 -9.37 -12.51 3.69
C ARG A 135 -9.31 -11.48 4.81
N LEU A 136 -8.10 -11.10 5.21
CA LEU A 136 -7.87 -10.19 6.33
C LEU A 136 -8.66 -8.88 6.19
N PHE A 137 -8.80 -8.38 4.98
CA PHE A 137 -9.50 -7.13 4.70
C PHE A 137 -10.92 -7.32 4.19
N ALA A 138 -11.46 -8.53 4.26
CA ALA A 138 -12.85 -8.75 3.87
C ALA A 138 -13.78 -7.93 4.76
N SER A 139 -14.84 -7.38 4.16
CA SER A 139 -15.82 -6.59 4.89
C SER A 139 -16.81 -7.47 5.64
#